data_51a732928f1718f21cab3102022d1a05
#
_entry.id   51a732928f1718f21cab3102022d1a05
#
_cell.length_a   1.000
_cell.length_b   1.000
_cell.length_c   1.000
_cell.angle_alpha   90.00
_cell.angle_beta   90.00
_cell.angle_gamma   90.00
#
_symmetry.space_group_name_H-M   'P 1'
#
loop_
_entity.id
_entity.type
_entity.pdbx_description
1 polymer ?
#
loop_
_entity_poly.entity_id
_entity_poly.type
_entity_poly.pdbx_seq_one_letter_code
_entity_poly.pdbx_strand_id
1 'polypeptide(L)'
;MLHEKINLGNSGYGTRDTILTTYVQNNLEGVHARRRPAVIICPGGGYEYQSDRESEPIALEFLKRGYQAFILEYAVLEENETKGLLPYPQMDLAKAVAYVKEHQEVWNVDGEQITILGCSAGGNLCALYSGFYQQDWFIKKTGYSQKQMQVQAMILCYPVIDFRAGWPKEDDIRRRISVEEAWQGAQNLVTEQTPRTFIWHTNTDGTVPAEN
;
A
#
# COMPACT_ATOMS: atom_id res chain seq x y z
N MET A 1 -12.99 15.07 13.79
CA MET A 1 -12.31 14.08 12.95
C MET A 1 -12.69 14.33 11.51
N LEU A 2 -11.72 14.42 10.59
CA LEU A 2 -11.97 14.48 9.16
C LEU A 2 -12.07 13.03 8.64
N HIS A 3 -13.17 12.72 7.96
CA HIS A 3 -13.41 11.45 7.32
C HIS A 3 -14.00 11.70 5.93
N GLU A 4 -13.19 11.53 4.91
CA GLU A 4 -13.53 11.85 3.52
C GLU A 4 -12.96 10.79 2.58
N LYS A 5 -13.63 10.59 1.45
CA LYS A 5 -13.10 9.84 0.30
C LYS A 5 -12.54 10.82 -0.72
N ILE A 6 -11.25 10.72 -0.98
CA ILE A 6 -10.51 11.58 -1.91
C ILE A 6 -10.21 10.78 -3.16
N ASN A 7 -10.65 11.29 -4.30
CA ASN A 7 -10.34 10.72 -5.60
C ASN A 7 -8.96 11.20 -6.07
N LEU A 8 -8.00 10.28 -6.21
CA LEU A 8 -6.65 10.55 -6.69
C LEU A 8 -6.49 10.30 -8.20
N GLY A 9 -7.58 9.98 -8.90
CA GLY A 9 -7.60 9.66 -10.33
C GLY A 9 -7.03 8.28 -10.66
N ASN A 10 -7.25 7.82 -11.88
CA ASN A 10 -6.82 6.53 -12.37
C ASN A 10 -5.31 6.50 -12.65
N SER A 11 -4.64 5.38 -12.38
CA SER A 11 -3.21 5.15 -12.64
C SER A 11 -2.90 4.65 -14.05
N GLY A 12 -3.94 4.41 -14.86
CA GLY A 12 -3.80 3.89 -16.23
C GLY A 12 -4.10 2.40 -16.36
N TYR A 13 -4.71 1.78 -15.34
CA TYR A 13 -5.23 0.41 -15.35
C TYR A 13 -6.74 0.41 -15.15
N GLY A 14 -7.44 -0.31 -16.03
CA GLY A 14 -8.88 -0.44 -15.94
C GLY A 14 -9.63 0.89 -15.96
N THR A 15 -10.78 0.91 -15.32
CA THR A 15 -11.71 2.04 -15.30
C THR A 15 -11.85 2.73 -13.96
N ARG A 16 -11.35 2.11 -12.88
CA ARG A 16 -11.52 2.60 -11.51
C ARG A 16 -10.47 3.65 -11.15
N ASP A 17 -10.91 4.67 -10.43
CA ASP A 17 -10.02 5.64 -9.82
C ASP A 17 -9.44 5.11 -8.50
N THR A 18 -8.25 5.58 -8.18
CA THR A 18 -7.63 5.39 -6.87
C THR A 18 -8.35 6.25 -5.85
N ILE A 19 -8.80 5.67 -4.75
CA ILE A 19 -9.48 6.41 -3.66
C ILE A 19 -8.67 6.32 -2.38
N LEU A 20 -8.51 7.47 -1.72
CA LEU A 20 -7.89 7.56 -0.39
C LEU A 20 -8.97 7.97 0.63
N THR A 21 -9.32 7.06 1.53
CA THR A 21 -10.24 7.36 2.63
C THR A 21 -9.46 7.83 3.85
N THR A 22 -9.81 9.00 4.40
CA THR A 22 -9.09 9.63 5.51
C THR A 22 -9.76 9.34 6.86
N TYR A 23 -8.92 9.10 7.88
CA TYR A 23 -9.28 9.07 9.30
C TYR A 23 -8.30 9.99 10.02
N VAL A 24 -8.62 11.29 10.07
CA VAL A 24 -7.71 12.34 10.55
C VAL A 24 -8.28 13.00 11.81
N GLN A 25 -7.54 12.89 12.91
CA GLN A 25 -7.88 13.55 14.16
C GLN A 25 -7.55 15.04 14.10
N ASN A 26 -8.48 15.87 14.54
CA ASN A 26 -8.24 17.30 14.72
C ASN A 26 -7.25 17.53 15.88
N ASN A 27 -6.53 18.65 15.83
CA ASN A 27 -5.79 19.14 16.98
C ASN A 27 -6.79 19.58 18.07
N LEU A 28 -6.41 19.34 19.34
CA LEU A 28 -7.17 19.84 20.47
C LEU A 28 -6.74 21.28 20.76
N GLU A 29 -7.71 22.18 20.98
CA GLU A 29 -7.44 23.53 21.44
C GLU A 29 -6.63 23.52 22.74
N GLY A 30 -5.65 24.42 22.86
CA GLY A 30 -4.82 24.55 24.06
C GLY A 30 -3.72 23.47 24.23
N VAL A 31 -3.65 22.49 23.32
CA VAL A 31 -2.54 21.54 23.26
C VAL A 31 -1.62 21.92 22.12
N HIS A 32 -0.31 22.01 22.39
CA HIS A 32 0.65 22.23 21.31
C HIS A 32 0.45 21.23 20.18
N ALA A 33 0.21 21.72 18.97
CA ALA A 33 -0.01 20.89 17.79
C ALA A 33 1.22 20.01 17.56
N ARG A 34 1.11 18.74 17.92
CA ARG A 34 2.16 17.76 17.68
C ARG A 34 1.82 17.03 16.38
N ARG A 35 2.71 17.06 15.40
CA ARG A 35 2.56 16.25 14.20
C ARG A 35 2.48 14.78 14.59
N ARG A 36 1.58 14.04 13.95
CA ARG A 36 1.31 12.65 14.23
C ARG A 36 1.94 11.76 13.16
N PRO A 37 2.42 10.57 13.51
CA PRO A 37 2.75 9.58 12.49
C PRO A 37 1.51 9.22 11.70
N ALA A 38 1.71 8.75 10.47
CA ALA A 38 0.63 8.29 9.60
C ALA A 38 0.77 6.82 9.23
N VAL A 39 -0.35 6.15 8.99
CA VAL A 39 -0.40 4.83 8.39
C VAL A 39 -1.29 4.85 7.14
N ILE A 40 -0.78 4.32 6.03
CA ILE A 40 -1.55 4.07 4.82
C ILE A 40 -1.78 2.56 4.73
N ILE A 41 -3.04 2.16 4.76
CA ILE A 41 -3.48 0.77 4.80
C ILE A 41 -3.84 0.32 3.40
N CYS A 42 -3.23 -0.78 2.96
CA CYS A 42 -3.49 -1.47 1.71
C CYS A 42 -4.16 -2.81 2.04
N PRO A 43 -5.48 -2.91 1.98
CA PRO A 43 -6.20 -4.13 2.32
C PRO A 43 -5.84 -5.28 1.36
N GLY A 44 -6.03 -6.52 1.79
CA GLY A 44 -5.94 -7.69 0.95
C GLY A 44 -7.19 -7.88 0.08
N GLY A 45 -7.32 -9.05 -0.52
CA GLY A 45 -8.43 -9.40 -1.42
C GLY A 45 -7.96 -10.00 -2.74
N GLY A 46 -6.76 -10.60 -2.77
CA GLY A 46 -6.25 -11.35 -3.93
C GLY A 46 -5.98 -10.52 -5.18
N TYR A 47 -5.91 -9.20 -5.07
CA TYR A 47 -5.96 -8.27 -6.21
C TYR A 47 -7.26 -8.30 -7.02
N GLU A 48 -8.32 -8.90 -6.49
CA GLU A 48 -9.64 -8.92 -7.13
C GLU A 48 -10.62 -7.94 -6.49
N TYR A 49 -10.43 -7.66 -5.19
CA TYR A 49 -11.22 -6.69 -4.42
C TYR A 49 -10.38 -6.14 -3.25
N GLN A 50 -10.93 -5.20 -2.47
CA GLN A 50 -10.37 -4.77 -1.19
C GLN A 50 -11.23 -5.32 -0.05
N SER A 51 -10.56 -5.92 0.96
CA SER A 51 -11.20 -6.53 2.12
C SER A 51 -11.63 -5.48 3.16
N ASP A 52 -12.92 -5.36 3.41
CA ASP A 52 -13.45 -4.44 4.43
C ASP A 52 -12.92 -4.75 5.84
N ARG A 53 -12.67 -6.04 6.14
CA ARG A 53 -12.13 -6.49 7.43
C ARG A 53 -10.70 -5.99 7.70
N GLU A 54 -9.97 -5.69 6.64
CA GLU A 54 -8.58 -5.23 6.66
C GLU A 54 -8.47 -3.72 6.39
N SER A 55 -9.59 -3.03 6.40
CA SER A 55 -9.73 -1.60 6.11
C SER A 55 -10.01 -0.79 7.38
N GLU A 56 -11.25 -0.40 7.60
CA GLU A 56 -11.66 0.45 8.72
C GLU A 56 -11.28 -0.09 10.10
N PRO A 57 -11.44 -1.39 10.42
CA PRO A 57 -11.05 -1.90 11.74
C PRO A 57 -9.57 -1.66 12.06
N ILE A 58 -8.67 -1.79 11.08
CA ILE A 58 -7.25 -1.51 11.24
C ILE A 58 -7.02 0.00 11.38
N ALA A 59 -7.68 0.83 10.57
CA ALA A 59 -7.55 2.29 10.64
C ALA A 59 -7.94 2.81 12.03
N LEU A 60 -9.03 2.32 12.62
CA LEU A 60 -9.49 2.72 13.95
C LEU A 60 -8.50 2.33 15.06
N GLU A 61 -7.84 1.18 14.95
CA GLU A 61 -6.82 0.76 15.93
C GLU A 61 -5.57 1.64 15.88
N PHE A 62 -5.13 2.08 14.70
CA PHE A 62 -4.02 3.03 14.58
C PHE A 62 -4.44 4.44 15.04
N LEU A 63 -5.65 4.87 14.70
CA LEU A 63 -6.21 6.14 15.14
C LEU A 63 -6.24 6.26 16.67
N LYS A 64 -6.68 5.19 17.35
CA LYS A 64 -6.69 5.08 18.82
C LYS A 64 -5.29 5.23 19.42
N ARG A 65 -4.24 4.84 18.69
CA ARG A 65 -2.84 4.96 19.11
C ARG A 65 -2.19 6.29 18.72
N GLY A 66 -2.98 7.22 18.19
CA GLY A 66 -2.53 8.58 17.88
C GLY A 66 -1.94 8.76 16.48
N TYR A 67 -2.08 7.79 15.60
CA TYR A 67 -1.75 7.93 14.19
C TYR A 67 -2.86 8.70 13.45
N GLN A 68 -2.51 9.34 12.33
CA GLN A 68 -3.48 9.62 11.28
C GLN A 68 -3.53 8.39 10.38
N ALA A 69 -4.74 7.92 10.04
CA ALA A 69 -4.90 6.69 9.28
C ALA A 69 -5.58 6.95 7.94
N PHE A 70 -5.15 6.23 6.93
CA PHE A 70 -5.63 6.33 5.56
C PHE A 70 -5.86 4.93 5.00
N ILE A 71 -6.95 4.72 4.27
CA ILE A 71 -7.23 3.46 3.57
C ILE A 71 -7.12 3.72 2.08
N LEU A 72 -6.35 2.91 1.38
CA LEU A 72 -6.14 3.01 -0.06
C LEU A 72 -6.99 1.97 -0.81
N GLU A 73 -7.92 2.46 -1.63
CA GLU A 73 -8.58 1.66 -2.65
C GLU A 73 -7.71 1.75 -3.92
N TYR A 74 -6.87 0.73 -4.14
CA TYR A 74 -5.90 0.65 -5.24
C TYR A 74 -6.46 -0.17 -6.42
N ALA A 75 -5.80 -0.14 -7.58
CA ALA A 75 -6.17 -0.90 -8.76
C ALA A 75 -6.22 -2.41 -8.48
N VAL A 76 -7.29 -3.05 -8.90
CA VAL A 76 -7.50 -4.51 -8.83
C VAL A 76 -7.82 -5.05 -10.22
N LEU A 77 -7.76 -6.37 -10.40
CA LEU A 77 -8.06 -7.02 -11.66
C LEU A 77 -9.47 -6.66 -12.15
N GLU A 78 -9.56 -6.24 -13.40
CA GLU A 78 -10.83 -5.98 -14.09
C GLU A 78 -11.02 -6.98 -15.22
N GLU A 79 -12.25 -7.47 -15.40
CA GLU A 79 -12.57 -8.59 -16.31
C GLU A 79 -12.15 -8.34 -17.76
N ASN A 80 -12.30 -7.09 -18.23
CA ASN A 80 -12.02 -6.69 -19.62
C ASN A 80 -10.65 -6.05 -19.82
N GLU A 81 -9.81 -5.98 -18.77
CA GLU A 81 -8.48 -5.41 -18.91
C GLU A 81 -7.48 -6.48 -19.38
N THR A 82 -6.73 -6.16 -20.41
CA THR A 82 -5.75 -7.06 -21.04
C THR A 82 -4.30 -6.80 -20.61
N LYS A 83 -4.05 -5.66 -19.97
CA LYS A 83 -2.73 -5.33 -19.41
C LYS A 83 -2.49 -6.13 -18.14
N GLY A 84 -1.23 -6.42 -17.83
CA GLY A 84 -0.86 -6.88 -16.49
C GLY A 84 -1.19 -5.81 -15.44
N LEU A 85 -1.65 -6.26 -14.27
CA LEU A 85 -2.04 -5.36 -13.18
C LEU A 85 -0.84 -4.59 -12.61
N LEU A 86 0.30 -5.26 -12.42
CA LEU A 86 1.50 -4.58 -11.92
C LEU A 86 2.13 -3.70 -13.01
N PRO A 87 2.62 -2.50 -12.69
CA PRO A 87 2.85 -1.95 -11.35
C PRO A 87 1.77 -0.92 -10.91
N TYR A 88 0.56 -0.97 -11.41
CA TYR A 88 -0.44 0.08 -11.17
C TYR A 88 -0.87 0.23 -9.70
N PRO A 89 -1.08 -0.85 -8.91
CA PRO A 89 -1.33 -0.71 -7.48
C PRO A 89 -0.20 0.02 -6.74
N GLN A 90 1.05 -0.21 -7.12
CA GLN A 90 2.20 0.47 -6.54
C GLN A 90 2.24 1.96 -6.94
N MET A 91 1.78 2.30 -8.15
CA MET A 91 1.62 3.71 -8.58
C MET A 91 0.51 4.40 -7.78
N ASP A 92 -0.57 3.69 -7.45
CA ASP A 92 -1.64 4.20 -6.59
C ASP A 92 -1.13 4.48 -5.18
N LEU A 93 -0.31 3.58 -4.63
CA LEU A 93 0.33 3.81 -3.34
C LEU A 93 1.32 4.99 -3.39
N ALA A 94 2.05 5.16 -4.50
CA ALA A 94 2.92 6.31 -4.70
C ALA A 94 2.14 7.63 -4.67
N LYS A 95 0.99 7.69 -5.36
CA LYS A 95 0.08 8.85 -5.31
C LYS A 95 -0.39 9.12 -3.89
N ALA A 96 -0.82 8.08 -3.17
CA ALA A 96 -1.32 8.21 -1.80
C ALA A 96 -0.23 8.74 -0.85
N VAL A 97 0.99 8.18 -0.89
CA VAL A 97 2.11 8.65 -0.07
C VAL A 97 2.46 10.10 -0.37
N ALA A 98 2.60 10.45 -1.65
CA ALA A 98 2.90 11.82 -2.08
C ALA A 98 1.79 12.80 -1.64
N TYR A 99 0.54 12.41 -1.81
CA TYR A 99 -0.62 13.22 -1.42
C TYR A 99 -0.69 13.46 0.09
N VAL A 100 -0.44 12.43 0.91
CA VAL A 100 -0.38 12.57 2.37
C VAL A 100 0.74 13.52 2.79
N LYS A 101 1.92 13.44 2.16
CA LYS A 101 3.03 14.38 2.41
C LYS A 101 2.71 15.81 2.00
N GLU A 102 2.06 15.99 0.87
CA GLU A 102 1.63 17.32 0.41
C GLU A 102 0.64 17.99 1.39
N HIS A 103 -0.24 17.18 1.99
CA HIS A 103 -1.25 17.66 2.94
C HIS A 103 -0.83 17.57 4.42
N GLN A 104 0.45 17.31 4.70
CA GLN A 104 0.98 17.06 6.06
C GLN A 104 0.66 18.20 7.04
N GLU A 105 0.66 19.44 6.60
CA GLU A 105 0.35 20.60 7.46
C GLU A 105 -1.13 20.60 7.85
N VAL A 106 -2.02 20.43 6.87
CA VAL A 106 -3.49 20.49 7.07
C VAL A 106 -3.96 19.32 7.91
N TRP A 107 -3.36 18.13 7.72
CA TRP A 107 -3.71 16.91 8.44
C TRP A 107 -2.89 16.65 9.68
N ASN A 108 -1.99 17.57 10.02
CA ASN A 108 -1.10 17.43 11.16
C ASN A 108 -0.32 16.10 11.16
N VAL A 109 0.15 15.72 9.99
CA VAL A 109 0.97 14.51 9.75
C VAL A 109 2.45 14.88 9.83
N ASP A 110 3.26 14.01 10.43
CA ASP A 110 4.70 14.03 10.26
C ASP A 110 5.05 13.27 8.97
N GLY A 111 5.36 13.99 7.91
CA GLY A 111 5.66 13.42 6.59
C GLY A 111 6.89 12.50 6.53
N GLU A 112 7.75 12.57 7.56
CA GLU A 112 8.90 11.65 7.69
C GLU A 112 8.52 10.37 8.47
N GLN A 113 7.33 10.32 9.10
CA GLN A 113 6.84 9.19 9.88
C GLN A 113 5.61 8.53 9.23
N ILE A 114 5.70 8.23 7.95
CA ILE A 114 4.66 7.49 7.23
C ILE A 114 5.02 6.00 7.23
N THR A 115 4.08 5.18 7.69
CA THR A 115 4.14 3.72 7.63
C THR A 115 3.12 3.23 6.59
N ILE A 116 3.50 2.29 5.74
CA ILE A 116 2.56 1.55 4.90
C ILE A 116 2.24 0.21 5.56
N LEU A 117 0.98 -0.20 5.53
CA LEU A 117 0.53 -1.48 6.07
C LEU A 117 -0.22 -2.24 4.99
N GLY A 118 0.19 -3.47 4.73
CA GLY A 118 -0.46 -4.31 3.74
C GLY A 118 -0.79 -5.70 4.26
N CYS A 119 -1.99 -6.19 3.90
CA CYS A 119 -2.47 -7.52 4.22
C CYS A 119 -2.53 -8.38 2.97
N SER A 120 -2.03 -9.63 3.00
CA SER A 120 -2.14 -10.57 1.86
C SER A 120 -1.61 -9.96 0.55
N ALA A 121 -2.46 -9.78 -0.47
CA ALA A 121 -2.14 -9.07 -1.72
C ALA A 121 -1.71 -7.61 -1.48
N GLY A 122 -2.32 -6.91 -0.50
CA GLY A 122 -1.88 -5.58 -0.07
C GLY A 122 -0.49 -5.59 0.56
N GLY A 123 -0.11 -6.71 1.20
CA GLY A 123 1.26 -6.96 1.67
C GLY A 123 2.25 -7.10 0.51
N ASN A 124 1.87 -7.79 -0.55
CA ASN A 124 2.64 -7.86 -1.79
C ASN A 124 2.81 -6.46 -2.41
N LEU A 125 1.72 -5.69 -2.49
CA LEU A 125 1.75 -4.33 -2.97
C LEU A 125 2.80 -3.50 -2.21
N CYS A 126 2.77 -3.51 -0.87
CA CYS A 126 3.72 -2.78 -0.04
C CYS A 126 5.16 -3.29 -0.22
N ALA A 127 5.37 -4.61 -0.29
CA ALA A 127 6.68 -5.21 -0.46
C ALA A 127 7.30 -4.83 -1.81
N LEU A 128 6.57 -4.95 -2.91
CA LEU A 128 7.04 -4.52 -4.24
C LEU A 128 7.26 -3.01 -4.30
N TYR A 129 6.37 -2.22 -3.73
CA TYR A 129 6.52 -0.77 -3.65
C TYR A 129 7.84 -0.35 -3.00
N SER A 130 8.23 -1.03 -1.92
CA SER A 130 9.47 -0.74 -1.20
C SER A 130 10.73 -0.90 -2.05
N GLY A 131 10.68 -1.74 -3.07
CA GLY A 131 11.76 -1.89 -4.04
C GLY A 131 11.62 -0.94 -5.25
N PHE A 132 10.39 -0.61 -5.65
CA PHE A 132 10.14 0.19 -6.85
C PHE A 132 10.37 1.68 -6.68
N TYR A 133 9.99 2.26 -5.53
CA TYR A 133 10.02 3.72 -5.35
C TYR A 133 11.42 4.34 -5.47
N GLN A 134 12.46 3.51 -5.42
CA GLN A 134 13.87 3.90 -5.54
C GLN A 134 14.38 3.83 -7.00
N GLN A 135 13.64 3.18 -7.89
CA GLN A 135 14.11 2.88 -9.24
C GLN A 135 13.75 4.01 -10.21
N ASP A 136 14.69 4.39 -11.07
CA ASP A 136 14.54 5.48 -12.04
C ASP A 136 13.32 5.32 -12.95
N TRP A 137 13.02 4.08 -13.37
CA TRP A 137 11.87 3.81 -14.22
C TRP A 137 10.55 4.11 -13.51
N PHE A 138 10.47 3.81 -12.20
CA PHE A 138 9.26 4.04 -11.40
C PHE A 138 9.08 5.53 -11.08
N ILE A 139 10.17 6.22 -10.72
CA ILE A 139 10.23 7.67 -10.54
C ILE A 139 9.73 8.37 -11.82
N LYS A 140 10.26 7.96 -12.99
CA LYS A 140 9.85 8.51 -14.28
C LYS A 140 8.39 8.20 -14.60
N LYS A 141 7.92 7.00 -14.28
CA LYS A 141 6.55 6.56 -14.59
C LYS A 141 5.51 7.25 -13.71
N THR A 142 5.80 7.46 -12.43
CA THR A 142 4.90 8.12 -11.47
C THR A 142 4.96 9.64 -11.54
N GLY A 143 6.09 10.20 -11.95
CA GLY A 143 6.36 11.64 -11.93
C GLY A 143 6.68 12.19 -10.53
N TYR A 144 6.75 11.36 -9.50
CA TYR A 144 7.14 11.73 -8.15
C TYR A 144 8.61 11.47 -7.92
N SER A 145 9.29 12.34 -7.16
CA SER A 145 10.64 12.10 -6.69
C SER A 145 10.67 10.98 -5.64
N GLN A 146 11.83 10.34 -5.48
CA GLN A 146 12.04 9.33 -4.44
C GLN A 146 11.64 9.86 -3.05
N LYS A 147 11.98 11.12 -2.72
CA LYS A 147 11.65 11.74 -1.43
C LYS A 147 10.14 11.87 -1.20
N GLN A 148 9.37 12.16 -2.24
CA GLN A 148 7.90 12.22 -2.15
C GLN A 148 7.28 10.83 -1.90
N MET A 149 7.92 9.77 -2.40
CA MET A 149 7.44 8.39 -2.30
C MET A 149 8.03 7.62 -1.11
N GLN A 150 9.11 8.13 -0.48
CA GLN A 150 9.78 7.45 0.63
C GLN A 150 8.87 7.29 1.84
N VAL A 151 8.90 6.12 2.46
CA VAL A 151 8.20 5.80 3.71
C VAL A 151 9.22 5.36 4.77
N GLN A 152 8.89 5.55 6.04
CA GLN A 152 9.77 5.21 7.15
C GLN A 152 9.78 3.72 7.48
N ALA A 153 8.61 3.08 7.41
CA ALA A 153 8.43 1.69 7.79
C ALA A 153 7.32 1.02 6.97
N MET A 154 7.33 -0.31 6.96
CA MET A 154 6.23 -1.10 6.44
C MET A 154 5.85 -2.24 7.41
N ILE A 155 4.56 -2.55 7.43
CA ILE A 155 3.97 -3.65 8.17
C ILE A 155 3.33 -4.59 7.16
N LEU A 156 3.77 -5.85 7.15
CA LEU A 156 3.31 -6.86 6.23
C LEU A 156 2.59 -7.96 7.02
N CYS A 157 1.27 -8.05 6.84
CA CYS A 157 0.44 -9.05 7.50
C CYS A 157 0.17 -10.19 6.51
N TYR A 158 0.63 -11.40 6.82
CA TYR A 158 0.49 -12.59 5.95
C TYR A 158 0.67 -12.24 4.46
N PRO A 159 1.79 -11.57 4.11
CA PRO A 159 1.97 -11.03 2.78
C PRO A 159 2.19 -12.14 1.76
N VAL A 160 1.79 -11.90 0.51
CA VAL A 160 2.34 -12.64 -0.62
C VAL A 160 3.68 -12.01 -1.00
N ILE A 161 4.77 -12.72 -0.85
CA ILE A 161 6.12 -12.26 -1.19
C ILE A 161 6.58 -12.79 -2.53
N ASP A 162 6.32 -14.09 -2.81
CA ASP A 162 6.68 -14.73 -4.07
C ASP A 162 5.47 -15.45 -4.69
N PHE A 163 5.03 -15.01 -5.84
CA PHE A 163 3.90 -15.62 -6.55
C PHE A 163 4.15 -17.09 -6.94
N ARG A 164 5.39 -17.57 -6.89
CA ARG A 164 5.76 -18.97 -7.16
C ARG A 164 5.65 -19.85 -5.92
N ALA A 165 5.50 -19.26 -4.73
CA ALA A 165 5.42 -19.96 -3.45
C ALA A 165 3.97 -20.26 -3.03
N GLY A 166 3.16 -20.82 -3.95
CA GLY A 166 1.84 -21.38 -3.66
C GLY A 166 0.67 -20.41 -3.69
N TRP A 167 0.88 -19.14 -4.09
CA TRP A 167 -0.19 -18.18 -4.35
C TRP A 167 0.17 -17.26 -5.53
N PRO A 168 -0.75 -16.95 -6.45
CA PRO A 168 -2.08 -17.59 -6.61
C PRO A 168 -1.93 -19.02 -7.09
N LYS A 169 -2.92 -19.85 -6.83
CA LYS A 169 -2.91 -21.27 -7.30
C LYS A 169 -3.14 -21.37 -8.80
N GLU A 170 -3.91 -20.46 -9.34
CA GLU A 170 -4.31 -20.40 -10.75
C GLU A 170 -3.25 -19.63 -11.56
N ASP A 171 -2.65 -20.29 -12.54
CA ASP A 171 -1.65 -19.67 -13.43
C ASP A 171 -2.21 -18.50 -14.25
N ASP A 172 -3.50 -18.53 -14.54
CA ASP A 172 -4.17 -17.44 -15.25
C ASP A 172 -4.20 -16.16 -14.43
N ILE A 173 -4.58 -16.24 -13.16
CA ILE A 173 -4.57 -15.11 -12.23
C ILE A 173 -3.15 -14.56 -12.09
N ARG A 174 -2.15 -15.42 -11.94
CA ARG A 174 -0.75 -15.00 -11.86
C ARG A 174 -0.31 -14.19 -13.08
N ARG A 175 -0.65 -14.65 -14.29
CA ARG A 175 -0.33 -13.93 -15.54
C ARG A 175 -1.05 -12.59 -15.65
N ARG A 176 -2.28 -12.51 -15.18
CA ARG A 176 -3.03 -11.25 -15.14
C ARG A 176 -2.48 -10.26 -14.12
N ILE A 177 -1.90 -10.73 -13.01
CA ILE A 177 -1.26 -9.86 -12.03
C ILE A 177 0.08 -9.36 -12.56
N SER A 178 0.99 -10.25 -12.96
CA SER A 178 2.34 -9.88 -13.40
C SER A 178 2.78 -10.61 -14.65
N VAL A 179 3.10 -9.87 -15.69
CA VAL A 179 3.76 -10.36 -16.90
C VAL A 179 5.29 -10.30 -16.78
N GLU A 180 5.81 -9.53 -15.82
CA GLU A 180 7.25 -9.37 -15.58
C GLU A 180 7.73 -10.38 -14.54
N GLU A 181 8.60 -11.31 -14.94
CA GLU A 181 9.14 -12.32 -14.05
C GLU A 181 9.90 -11.71 -12.86
N ALA A 182 10.59 -10.61 -13.08
CA ALA A 182 11.33 -9.88 -12.05
C ALA A 182 10.44 -9.35 -10.89
N TRP A 183 9.15 -9.20 -11.12
CA TRP A 183 8.20 -8.70 -10.11
C TRP A 183 7.43 -9.82 -9.40
N GLN A 184 7.72 -11.08 -9.73
CA GLN A 184 7.06 -12.22 -9.09
C GLN A 184 7.58 -12.52 -7.69
N GLY A 185 8.76 -11.99 -7.33
CA GLY A 185 9.37 -12.20 -6.01
C GLY A 185 9.87 -10.89 -5.41
N ALA A 186 9.14 -10.33 -4.45
CA ALA A 186 9.49 -9.07 -3.80
C ALA A 186 10.80 -9.17 -2.99
N GLN A 187 11.18 -10.36 -2.51
CA GLN A 187 12.44 -10.60 -1.81
C GLN A 187 13.67 -10.24 -2.65
N ASN A 188 13.57 -10.28 -3.98
CA ASN A 188 14.67 -9.94 -4.88
C ASN A 188 14.91 -8.42 -4.99
N LEU A 189 14.01 -7.61 -4.44
CA LEU A 189 14.06 -6.15 -4.48
C LEU A 189 14.58 -5.54 -3.17
N VAL A 190 14.90 -6.36 -2.17
CA VAL A 190 15.40 -5.92 -0.87
C VAL A 190 16.79 -5.30 -1.03
N THR A 191 16.97 -4.10 -0.48
CA THR A 191 18.23 -3.34 -0.48
C THR A 191 18.47 -2.74 0.91
N GLU A 192 19.62 -2.12 1.13
CA GLU A 192 19.91 -1.37 2.36
C GLU A 192 18.94 -0.16 2.57
N GLN A 193 18.29 0.29 1.51
CA GLN A 193 17.32 1.39 1.56
C GLN A 193 15.88 0.90 1.77
N THR A 194 15.66 -0.41 1.86
CA THR A 194 14.33 -0.96 2.18
C THR A 194 13.87 -0.43 3.53
N PRO A 195 12.63 0.08 3.65
CA PRO A 195 12.11 0.60 4.91
C PRO A 195 12.17 -0.43 6.03
N ARG A 196 12.24 0.02 7.28
CA ARG A 196 12.12 -0.88 8.44
C ARG A 196 10.85 -1.71 8.30
N THR A 197 10.98 -3.02 8.42
CA THR A 197 9.89 -3.94 8.10
C THR A 197 9.51 -4.79 9.31
N PHE A 198 8.21 -4.85 9.60
CA PHE A 198 7.63 -5.84 10.49
C PHE A 198 6.79 -6.81 9.66
N ILE A 199 7.08 -8.11 9.76
CA ILE A 199 6.33 -9.16 9.05
C ILE A 199 5.65 -10.05 10.09
N TRP A 200 4.38 -10.36 9.84
CA TRP A 200 3.59 -11.27 10.65
C TRP A 200 2.87 -12.28 9.77
N HIS A 201 2.92 -13.56 10.14
CA HIS A 201 2.27 -14.65 9.42
C HIS A 201 1.86 -15.77 10.39
N THR A 202 0.83 -16.56 10.04
CA THR A 202 0.45 -17.76 10.78
C THR A 202 0.93 -19.02 10.07
N ASN A 203 1.49 -19.97 10.80
CA ASN A 203 2.04 -21.22 10.25
C ASN A 203 0.98 -22.14 9.60
N THR A 204 -0.30 -21.90 9.89
CA THR A 204 -1.42 -22.71 9.41
C THR A 204 -2.30 -21.96 8.42
N ASP A 205 -1.76 -20.94 7.75
CA ASP A 205 -2.49 -20.21 6.72
C ASP A 205 -2.74 -21.12 5.50
N GLY A 206 -4.01 -21.37 5.20
CA GLY A 206 -4.43 -22.21 4.09
C GLY A 206 -4.56 -21.49 2.75
N THR A 207 -4.43 -20.14 2.77
CA THR A 207 -4.58 -19.30 1.57
C THR A 207 -3.21 -18.86 1.06
N VAL A 208 -2.42 -18.23 1.91
CA VAL A 208 -1.04 -17.85 1.62
C VAL A 208 -0.14 -18.72 2.48
N PRO A 209 0.60 -19.68 1.91
CA PRO A 209 1.51 -20.53 2.70
C PRO A 209 2.55 -19.70 3.45
N ALA A 210 2.90 -20.14 4.67
CA ALA A 210 3.88 -19.42 5.51
C ALA A 210 5.31 -19.41 4.93
N GLU A 211 5.58 -20.26 3.96
CA GLU A 211 6.81 -20.31 3.17
C GLU A 211 6.89 -19.21 2.10
N ASN A 212 5.80 -18.49 1.90
CA ASN A 212 5.69 -17.41 0.92
C ASN A 212 6.44 -16.07 1.39
#